data_4acc83b9304fd94e16da48c6acc8ee7b
#
_entry.id   4acc83b9304fd94e16da48c6acc8ee7b
#
_cell.length_a   1.000
_cell.length_b   1.000
_cell.length_c   1.000
_cell.angle_alpha   90.00
_cell.angle_beta   90.00
_cell.angle_gamma   90.00
#
_symmetry.space_group_name_H-M   'P 1'
#
loop_
_entity.id
_entity.type
_entity.pdbx_description
1 polymer ?
#
loop_
_entity_poly.entity_id
_entity_poly.type
_entity_poly.pdbx_seq_one_letter_code
_entity_poly.pdbx_strand_id
1 'polypeptide(L)'
;MALPGRLWQVRPVCEGILIVDYNLLRGLHIISVIAWMAGIMYLPRLFAYHAEALPGGEMDKTFQTMELKLYRIIMGPAMVATWVFGLALIYVNATQIRGGWDYLQQPWMITKLAGIVFMTGWHHFLGASRKKFVAGTNKRPARFWKMTNELPFIAAVIMVLAVTTEFGS
;
A
#
# COMPACT_ATOMS: atom_id res chain seq x y z
N MET A 1 28.53 -4.88 -51.47
CA MET A 1 27.27 -4.55 -50.78
C MET A 1 27.42 -5.05 -49.33
N ALA A 2 27.91 -4.17 -48.42
CA ALA A 2 28.27 -4.54 -47.08
C ALA A 2 27.10 -4.14 -46.14
N LEU A 3 26.63 -5.10 -45.37
CA LEU A 3 25.61 -4.87 -44.33
C LEU A 3 26.22 -4.10 -43.15
N PRO A 4 25.59 -3.05 -42.63
CA PRO A 4 26.10 -2.37 -41.45
C PRO A 4 25.93 -3.25 -40.24
N GLY A 5 27.03 -3.65 -39.62
CA GLY A 5 27.08 -4.38 -38.36
C GLY A 5 26.37 -3.62 -37.25
N ARG A 6 25.43 -4.28 -36.60
CA ARG A 6 24.89 -3.82 -35.33
C ARG A 6 25.99 -3.87 -34.28
N LEU A 7 26.60 -2.74 -34.03
CA LEU A 7 27.43 -2.55 -32.86
C LEU A 7 26.51 -2.68 -31.62
N TRP A 8 26.58 -3.82 -30.98
CA TRP A 8 26.14 -3.97 -29.61
C TRP A 8 26.94 -2.99 -28.75
N GLN A 9 26.37 -1.84 -28.45
CA GLN A 9 26.97 -0.93 -27.49
C GLN A 9 26.98 -1.65 -26.16
N VAL A 10 28.08 -2.25 -25.81
CA VAL A 10 28.43 -2.69 -24.48
C VAL A 10 28.49 -1.41 -23.63
N ARG A 11 27.49 -1.15 -22.85
CA ARG A 11 27.55 -0.05 -21.89
C ARG A 11 28.71 -0.32 -20.95
N PRO A 12 29.54 0.68 -20.61
CA PRO A 12 30.70 0.47 -19.77
C PRO A 12 30.24 0.03 -18.37
N VAL A 13 30.81 -1.08 -17.89
CA VAL A 13 30.55 -1.72 -16.58
C VAL A 13 31.11 -0.90 -15.41
N CYS A 14 31.43 0.37 -15.57
CA CYS A 14 32.12 1.21 -14.59
C CYS A 14 31.26 2.33 -13.96
N GLU A 15 29.95 2.14 -13.81
CA GLU A 15 29.12 2.93 -12.89
C GLU A 15 28.35 2.02 -11.91
N GLY A 16 29.08 1.08 -11.34
CA GLY A 16 28.54 0.09 -10.40
C GLY A 16 28.62 0.56 -8.98
N ILE A 17 27.92 1.63 -8.58
CA ILE A 17 27.52 1.80 -7.18
C ILE A 17 26.18 2.55 -7.18
N LEU A 18 25.10 1.80 -6.88
CA LEU A 18 23.74 2.26 -6.63
C LEU A 18 22.86 2.62 -7.85
N ILE A 19 22.89 1.87 -8.93
CA ILE A 19 21.69 1.70 -9.72
C ILE A 19 20.87 0.62 -8.97
N VAL A 20 20.09 1.04 -8.01
CA VAL A 20 18.97 0.19 -7.53
C VAL A 20 18.17 -0.12 -8.78
N ASP A 21 18.12 -1.38 -9.18
CA ASP A 21 17.37 -1.78 -10.37
C ASP A 21 15.93 -1.28 -10.20
N TYR A 22 15.51 -0.37 -11.07
CA TYR A 22 14.16 0.23 -11.02
C TYR A 22 13.08 -0.85 -10.98
N ASN A 23 13.27 -1.95 -11.72
CA ASN A 23 12.32 -3.04 -11.76
C ASN A 23 12.28 -3.80 -10.44
N LEU A 24 13.43 -4.01 -9.78
CA LEU A 24 13.49 -4.60 -8.44
C LEU A 24 12.76 -3.70 -7.43
N LEU A 25 13.05 -2.40 -7.42
CA LEU A 25 12.42 -1.43 -6.53
C LEU A 25 10.90 -1.39 -6.74
N ARG A 26 10.45 -1.40 -8.00
CA ARG A 26 9.04 -1.47 -8.37
C ARG A 26 8.41 -2.77 -7.90
N GLY A 27 9.08 -3.91 -8.05
CA GLY A 27 8.63 -5.20 -7.57
C GLY A 27 8.45 -5.23 -6.06
N LEU A 28 9.44 -4.73 -5.30
CA LEU A 28 9.37 -4.63 -3.84
C LEU A 28 8.23 -3.71 -3.37
N HIS A 29 8.02 -2.59 -4.06
CA HIS A 29 6.89 -1.71 -3.79
C HIS A 29 5.56 -2.43 -3.99
N ILE A 30 5.37 -3.12 -5.11
CA ILE A 30 4.13 -3.85 -5.43
C ILE A 30 3.85 -4.93 -4.38
N ILE A 31 4.85 -5.74 -3.99
CA ILE A 31 4.71 -6.78 -2.97
C ILE A 31 4.29 -6.16 -1.62
N SER A 32 4.91 -5.03 -1.24
CA SER A 32 4.57 -4.31 -0.01
C SER A 32 3.14 -3.77 -0.03
N VAL A 33 2.70 -3.21 -1.16
CA VAL A 33 1.32 -2.75 -1.38
C VAL A 33 0.33 -3.91 -1.24
N ILE A 34 0.60 -5.06 -1.88
CA ILE A 34 -0.27 -6.25 -1.80
C ILE A 34 -0.42 -6.72 -0.34
N ALA A 35 0.69 -6.84 0.38
CA ALA A 35 0.68 -7.26 1.78
C ALA A 35 -0.09 -6.28 2.68
N TRP A 36 0.11 -4.96 2.49
CA TRP A 36 -0.60 -3.93 3.24
C TRP A 36 -2.09 -3.92 2.93
N MET A 37 -2.47 -3.98 1.66
CA MET A 37 -3.86 -4.00 1.20
C MET A 37 -4.61 -5.24 1.70
N ALA A 38 -3.98 -6.41 1.66
CA ALA A 38 -4.56 -7.63 2.21
C ALA A 38 -4.93 -7.46 3.69
N GLY A 39 -4.02 -6.88 4.50
CA GLY A 39 -4.29 -6.61 5.91
C GLY A 39 -5.40 -5.57 6.12
N ILE A 40 -5.40 -4.47 5.34
CA ILE A 40 -6.41 -3.42 5.42
C ILE A 40 -7.82 -3.94 5.10
N MET A 41 -7.96 -4.85 4.15
CA MET A 41 -9.24 -5.46 3.79
C MET A 41 -9.65 -6.59 4.73
N TYR A 42 -8.70 -7.25 5.37
CA TYR A 42 -9.02 -8.36 6.28
C TYR A 42 -9.38 -7.91 7.70
N LEU A 43 -8.74 -6.86 8.22
CA LEU A 43 -8.96 -6.40 9.59
C LEU A 43 -10.40 -5.94 9.87
N PRO A 44 -11.12 -5.22 8.99
CA PRO A 44 -12.53 -4.91 9.22
C PRO A 44 -13.43 -6.15 9.26
N ARG A 45 -13.08 -7.22 8.53
CA ARG A 45 -13.81 -8.49 8.61
C ARG A 45 -13.65 -9.14 9.99
N LEU A 46 -12.44 -9.12 10.55
CA LEU A 46 -12.22 -9.57 11.92
C LEU A 46 -13.03 -8.74 12.92
N PHE A 47 -13.08 -7.41 12.77
CA PHE A 47 -13.91 -6.54 13.61
C PHE A 47 -15.40 -6.86 13.51
N ALA A 48 -15.90 -7.25 12.33
CA ALA A 48 -17.28 -7.64 12.16
C ALA A 48 -17.64 -8.88 13.00
N TYR A 49 -16.77 -9.90 13.01
CA TYR A 49 -16.95 -11.08 13.85
C TYR A 49 -16.71 -10.78 15.34
N HIS A 50 -15.71 -9.97 15.64
CA HIS A 50 -15.40 -9.56 17.02
C HIS A 50 -16.54 -8.78 17.65
N ALA A 51 -17.26 -7.95 16.88
CA ALA A 51 -18.43 -7.20 17.37
C ALA A 51 -19.61 -8.09 17.77
N GLU A 52 -19.66 -9.34 17.32
CA GLU A 52 -20.67 -10.34 17.68
C GLU A 52 -20.20 -11.29 18.80
N ALA A 53 -18.93 -11.22 19.20
CA ALA A 53 -18.37 -12.04 20.26
C ALA A 53 -18.76 -11.51 21.65
N LEU A 54 -18.92 -12.43 22.63
CA LEU A 54 -19.19 -12.06 24.02
C LEU A 54 -17.93 -11.42 24.65
N PRO A 55 -18.03 -10.19 25.19
CA PRO A 55 -16.90 -9.52 25.83
C PRO A 55 -16.30 -10.34 26.97
N GLY A 56 -14.96 -10.47 27.01
CA GLY A 56 -14.23 -11.25 27.98
C GLY A 56 -14.22 -12.77 27.74
N GLY A 57 -14.95 -13.24 26.73
CA GLY A 57 -14.99 -14.65 26.36
C GLY A 57 -13.72 -15.14 25.65
N GLU A 58 -13.65 -16.42 25.35
CA GLU A 58 -12.51 -17.05 24.66
C GLU A 58 -12.37 -16.50 23.23
N MET A 59 -13.47 -16.35 22.51
CA MET A 59 -13.51 -15.77 21.17
C MET A 59 -13.00 -14.32 21.13
N ASP A 60 -13.41 -13.49 22.10
CA ASP A 60 -12.95 -12.11 22.23
C ASP A 60 -11.41 -12.04 22.35
N LYS A 61 -10.82 -12.85 23.24
CA LYS A 61 -9.36 -12.94 23.42
C LYS A 61 -8.65 -13.42 22.16
N THR A 62 -9.26 -14.36 21.44
CA THR A 62 -8.72 -14.88 20.18
C THR A 62 -8.71 -13.78 19.11
N PHE A 63 -9.81 -13.05 18.93
CA PHE A 63 -9.87 -11.93 17.98
C PHE A 63 -8.88 -10.82 18.35
N GLN A 64 -8.78 -10.42 19.61
CA GLN A 64 -7.79 -9.43 20.05
C GLN A 64 -6.35 -9.84 19.67
N THR A 65 -6.02 -11.13 19.80
CA THR A 65 -4.70 -11.66 19.45
C THR A 65 -4.48 -11.64 17.92
N MET A 66 -5.46 -12.08 17.13
CA MET A 66 -5.40 -12.09 15.68
C MET A 66 -5.26 -10.68 15.11
N GLU A 67 -6.09 -9.75 15.58
CA GLU A 67 -6.06 -8.34 15.18
C GLU A 67 -4.73 -7.67 15.52
N LEU A 68 -4.16 -7.97 16.69
CA LEU A 68 -2.87 -7.44 17.10
C LEU A 68 -1.74 -7.93 16.20
N LYS A 69 -1.70 -9.24 15.94
CA LYS A 69 -0.68 -9.85 15.08
C LYS A 69 -0.78 -9.31 13.66
N LEU A 70 -1.99 -9.27 13.09
CA LEU A 70 -2.23 -8.74 11.76
C LEU A 70 -1.78 -7.28 11.64
N TYR A 71 -2.17 -6.44 12.60
CA TYR A 71 -1.87 -5.01 12.58
C TYR A 71 -0.37 -4.75 12.77
N ARG A 72 0.29 -5.40 13.75
CA ARG A 72 1.70 -5.12 14.08
C ARG A 72 2.71 -5.85 13.22
N ILE A 73 2.43 -7.11 12.86
CA ILE A 73 3.42 -7.96 12.18
C ILE A 73 3.32 -7.81 10.67
N ILE A 74 2.11 -7.62 10.12
CA ILE A 74 1.90 -7.56 8.68
C ILE A 74 1.64 -6.13 8.23
N MET A 75 0.57 -5.48 8.71
CA MET A 75 0.12 -4.20 8.19
C MET A 75 1.10 -3.06 8.46
N GLY A 76 1.66 -2.98 9.67
CA GLY A 76 2.61 -1.94 10.05
C GLY A 76 3.88 -1.95 9.18
N PRO A 77 4.65 -3.05 9.17
CA PRO A 77 5.83 -3.16 8.33
C PRO A 77 5.54 -2.99 6.83
N ALA A 78 4.45 -3.57 6.33
CA ALA A 78 4.07 -3.43 4.92
C ALA A 78 3.73 -1.98 4.54
N MET A 79 3.05 -1.23 5.41
CA MET A 79 2.81 0.20 5.21
C MET A 79 4.12 0.99 5.12
N VAL A 80 5.04 0.77 6.06
CA VAL A 80 6.35 1.46 6.06
C VAL A 80 7.13 1.12 4.80
N ALA A 81 7.20 -0.16 4.43
CA ALA A 81 7.87 -0.60 3.20
C ALA A 81 7.24 0.02 1.94
N THR A 82 5.90 0.10 1.89
CA THR A 82 5.18 0.76 0.77
C THR A 82 5.58 2.23 0.64
N TRP A 83 5.67 2.96 1.76
CA TRP A 83 6.11 4.36 1.75
C TRP A 83 7.57 4.49 1.34
N VAL A 84 8.48 3.70 1.91
CA VAL A 84 9.91 3.75 1.61
C VAL A 84 10.17 3.47 0.12
N PHE A 85 9.65 2.36 -0.39
CA PHE A 85 9.84 2.01 -1.81
C PHE A 85 9.09 2.95 -2.74
N GLY A 86 7.92 3.45 -2.34
CA GLY A 86 7.16 4.42 -3.12
C GLY A 86 7.88 5.77 -3.27
N LEU A 87 8.45 6.29 -2.19
CA LEU A 87 9.25 7.52 -2.23
C LEU A 87 10.54 7.33 -3.02
N ALA A 88 11.20 6.18 -2.88
CA ALA A 88 12.37 5.85 -3.67
C ALA A 88 12.05 5.78 -5.18
N LEU A 89 10.92 5.19 -5.56
CA LEU A 89 10.44 5.20 -6.95
C LEU A 89 10.16 6.60 -7.48
N ILE A 90 9.57 7.48 -6.66
CA ILE A 90 9.36 8.88 -7.02
C ILE A 90 10.70 9.56 -7.29
N TYR A 91 11.68 9.37 -6.43
CA TYR A 91 13.01 9.95 -6.58
C TYR A 91 13.71 9.45 -7.86
N VAL A 92 13.74 8.13 -8.09
CA VAL A 92 14.36 7.53 -9.28
C VAL A 92 13.65 7.98 -10.56
N ASN A 93 12.31 8.06 -10.55
CA ASN A 93 11.56 8.58 -11.70
C ASN A 93 11.93 10.03 -12.01
N ALA A 94 11.99 10.90 -11.00
CA ALA A 94 12.29 12.31 -11.20
C ALA A 94 13.72 12.53 -11.71
N THR A 95 14.70 11.81 -11.19
CA THR A 95 16.12 12.06 -11.45
C THR A 95 16.70 11.29 -12.63
N GLN A 96 16.22 10.06 -12.87
CA GLN A 96 16.84 9.16 -13.86
C GLN A 96 15.97 8.88 -15.09
N ILE A 97 14.64 8.96 -14.97
CA ILE A 97 13.73 8.55 -16.03
C ILE A 97 13.09 9.76 -16.72
N ARG A 98 12.45 10.64 -15.96
CA ARG A 98 11.68 11.78 -16.52
C ARG A 98 12.45 13.10 -16.52
N GLY A 99 13.60 13.18 -15.83
CA GLY A 99 14.45 14.37 -15.82
C GLY A 99 13.84 15.59 -15.14
N GLY A 100 12.82 15.43 -14.28
CA GLY A 100 12.17 16.53 -13.58
C GLY A 100 11.07 16.06 -12.65
N TRP A 101 10.52 17.01 -11.85
CA TRP A 101 9.48 16.77 -10.84
C TRP A 101 8.08 17.12 -11.33
N ASP A 102 7.93 17.60 -12.56
CA ASP A 102 6.68 18.15 -13.12
C ASP A 102 5.57 17.09 -13.19
N TYR A 103 5.94 15.81 -13.36
CA TYR A 103 5.00 14.69 -13.39
C TYR A 103 4.21 14.51 -12.06
N LEU A 104 4.71 15.07 -10.94
CA LEU A 104 4.00 15.03 -9.66
C LEU A 104 2.71 15.87 -9.69
N GLN A 105 2.62 16.84 -10.61
CA GLN A 105 1.45 17.69 -10.80
C GLN A 105 0.44 17.08 -11.77
N GLN A 106 0.76 15.97 -12.40
CA GLN A 106 -0.16 15.31 -13.32
C GLN A 106 -1.37 14.73 -12.58
N PRO A 107 -2.57 14.76 -13.15
CA PRO A 107 -3.81 14.31 -12.50
C PRO A 107 -3.74 12.87 -11.95
N TRP A 108 -3.14 11.96 -12.70
CA TRP A 108 -2.97 10.57 -12.25
C TRP A 108 -2.08 10.44 -11.00
N MET A 109 -1.01 11.23 -10.91
CA MET A 109 -0.11 11.22 -9.75
C MET A 109 -0.77 11.85 -8.53
N ILE A 110 -1.50 12.96 -8.70
CA ILE A 110 -2.28 13.59 -7.63
C ILE A 110 -3.33 12.61 -7.10
N THR A 111 -4.04 11.91 -8.00
CA THR A 111 -5.02 10.89 -7.61
C THR A 111 -4.39 9.77 -6.80
N LYS A 112 -3.21 9.28 -7.22
CA LYS A 112 -2.45 8.28 -6.49
C LYS A 112 -2.02 8.79 -5.10
N LEU A 113 -1.47 10.00 -5.01
CA LEU A 113 -1.04 10.58 -3.74
C LEU A 113 -2.22 10.80 -2.78
N ALA A 114 -3.34 11.30 -3.26
CA ALA A 114 -4.57 11.41 -2.47
C ALA A 114 -5.05 10.05 -1.96
N GLY A 115 -5.03 9.03 -2.82
CA GLY A 115 -5.37 7.66 -2.45
C GLY A 115 -4.47 7.09 -1.36
N ILE A 116 -3.15 7.28 -1.44
CA ILE A 116 -2.22 6.75 -0.43
C ILE A 116 -2.37 7.47 0.92
N VAL A 117 -2.66 8.78 0.92
CA VAL A 117 -2.98 9.53 2.14
C VAL A 117 -4.26 9.01 2.77
N PHE A 118 -5.31 8.80 1.97
CA PHE A 118 -6.55 8.18 2.44
C PHE A 118 -6.31 6.81 3.06
N MET A 119 -5.56 5.94 2.38
CA MET A 119 -5.25 4.59 2.86
C MET A 119 -4.43 4.59 4.15
N THR A 120 -3.51 5.53 4.30
CA THR A 120 -2.73 5.72 5.53
C THR A 120 -3.63 6.18 6.68
N GLY A 121 -4.51 7.14 6.44
CA GLY A 121 -5.53 7.55 7.40
C GLY A 121 -6.44 6.40 7.82
N TRP A 122 -6.87 5.59 6.85
CA TRP A 122 -7.68 4.39 7.09
C TRP A 122 -6.93 3.35 7.95
N HIS A 123 -5.65 3.10 7.68
CA HIS A 123 -4.82 2.22 8.51
C HIS A 123 -4.80 2.68 9.97
N HIS A 124 -4.58 3.96 10.22
CA HIS A 124 -4.58 4.51 11.59
C HIS A 124 -5.96 4.47 12.24
N PHE A 125 -7.02 4.70 11.47
CA PHE A 125 -8.41 4.54 11.94
C PHE A 125 -8.69 3.10 12.38
N LEU A 126 -8.24 2.10 11.64
CA LEU A 126 -8.35 0.69 12.03
C LEU A 126 -7.55 0.40 13.31
N GLY A 127 -6.35 0.94 13.42
CA GLY A 127 -5.54 0.81 14.63
C GLY A 127 -6.20 1.41 15.88
N ALA A 128 -6.83 2.58 15.75
CA ALA A 128 -7.60 3.21 16.80
C ALA A 128 -8.86 2.39 17.17
N SER A 129 -9.52 1.83 16.15
CA SER A 129 -10.69 0.98 16.35
C SER A 129 -10.35 -0.32 17.08
N ARG A 130 -9.22 -0.96 16.75
CA ARG A 130 -8.70 -2.12 17.47
C ARG A 130 -8.51 -1.83 18.97
N LYS A 131 -7.97 -0.66 19.32
CA LYS A 131 -7.82 -0.25 20.73
C LYS A 131 -9.17 -0.16 21.44
N LYS A 132 -10.23 0.27 20.75
CA LYS A 132 -11.59 0.35 21.30
C LYS A 132 -12.19 -1.04 21.55
N PHE A 133 -11.89 -2.03 20.70
CA PHE A 133 -12.29 -3.42 20.94
C PHE A 133 -11.58 -3.97 22.19
N VAL A 134 -10.28 -3.80 22.32
CA VAL A 134 -9.51 -4.24 23.48
C VAL A 134 -10.02 -3.59 24.79
N ALA A 135 -10.44 -2.32 24.73
CA ALA A 135 -11.00 -1.60 25.88
C ALA A 135 -12.48 -1.92 26.14
N GLY A 136 -13.13 -2.75 25.34
CA GLY A 136 -14.57 -3.04 25.44
C GLY A 136 -15.47 -1.82 25.16
N THR A 137 -14.93 -0.78 24.51
CA THR A 137 -15.65 0.49 24.25
C THR A 137 -16.12 0.63 22.80
N ASN A 138 -16.03 -0.43 22.00
CA ASN A 138 -16.53 -0.41 20.65
C ASN A 138 -18.07 -0.32 20.64
N LYS A 139 -18.59 0.72 19.97
CA LYS A 139 -20.04 0.93 19.80
C LYS A 139 -20.51 0.66 18.36
N ARG A 140 -19.60 0.26 17.46
CA ARG A 140 -19.93 0.07 16.05
C ARG A 140 -20.39 -1.36 15.81
N PRO A 141 -21.57 -1.55 15.15
CA PRO A 141 -22.10 -2.88 14.86
C PRO A 141 -21.30 -3.59 13.77
N ALA A 142 -21.41 -4.91 13.68
CA ALA A 142 -20.79 -5.73 12.65
C ALA A 142 -21.11 -5.23 11.23
N ARG A 143 -22.36 -4.77 10.99
CA ARG A 143 -22.78 -4.22 9.69
C ARG A 143 -21.93 -3.03 9.25
N PHE A 144 -21.54 -2.15 10.17
CA PHE A 144 -20.64 -1.02 9.86
C PHE A 144 -19.32 -1.51 9.28
N TRP A 145 -18.69 -2.51 9.89
CA TRP A 145 -17.43 -3.06 9.46
C TRP A 145 -17.51 -3.78 8.12
N LYS A 146 -18.60 -4.52 7.89
CA LYS A 146 -18.87 -5.17 6.60
C LYS A 146 -19.00 -4.16 5.45
N MET A 147 -19.75 -3.07 5.66
CA MET A 147 -19.94 -2.04 4.63
C MET A 147 -18.67 -1.22 4.35
N THR A 148 -17.95 -0.85 5.40
CA THR A 148 -16.74 0.00 5.24
C THR A 148 -15.55 -0.78 4.67
N ASN A 149 -15.61 -2.10 4.64
CA ASN A 149 -14.57 -2.94 4.05
C ASN A 149 -14.37 -2.71 2.54
N GLU A 150 -15.39 -2.24 1.85
CA GLU A 150 -15.33 -1.99 0.40
C GLU A 150 -14.57 -0.69 0.05
N LEU A 151 -14.49 0.28 0.97
CA LEU A 151 -13.85 1.57 0.71
C LEU A 151 -12.37 1.45 0.32
N PRO A 152 -11.53 0.67 1.04
CA PRO A 152 -10.14 0.47 0.65
C PRO A 152 -9.98 -0.19 -0.73
N PHE A 153 -10.89 -1.13 -1.07
CA PHE A 153 -10.87 -1.81 -2.35
C PHE A 153 -11.13 -0.82 -3.50
N ILE A 154 -12.16 0.02 -3.36
CA ILE A 154 -12.49 1.05 -4.36
C ILE A 154 -11.32 2.01 -4.52
N ALA A 155 -10.72 2.48 -3.43
CA ALA A 155 -9.55 3.35 -3.48
C ALA A 155 -8.37 2.69 -4.19
N ALA A 156 -8.12 1.39 -3.95
CA ALA A 156 -7.07 0.64 -4.62
C ALA A 156 -7.30 0.55 -6.13
N VAL A 157 -8.53 0.24 -6.56
CA VAL A 157 -8.90 0.19 -7.99
C VAL A 157 -8.63 1.54 -8.66
N ILE A 158 -9.09 2.64 -8.05
CA ILE A 158 -8.87 4.00 -8.58
C ILE A 158 -7.36 4.29 -8.71
N MET A 159 -6.56 4.00 -7.68
CA MET A 159 -5.11 4.23 -7.71
C MET A 159 -4.40 3.39 -8.77
N VAL A 160 -4.78 2.12 -8.92
CA VAL A 160 -4.18 1.23 -9.93
C VAL A 160 -4.52 1.73 -11.33
N LEU A 161 -5.79 2.05 -11.60
CA LEU A 161 -6.21 2.59 -12.89
C LEU A 161 -5.52 3.93 -13.18
N ALA A 162 -5.41 4.82 -12.21
CA ALA A 162 -4.71 6.09 -12.38
C ALA A 162 -3.27 5.90 -12.84
N VAL A 163 -2.54 4.97 -12.22
CA VAL A 163 -1.12 4.71 -12.53
C VAL A 163 -0.95 3.96 -13.85
N THR A 164 -1.87 3.05 -14.21
CA THR A 164 -1.74 2.24 -15.42
C THR A 164 -2.16 2.99 -16.68
N THR A 165 -3.11 3.92 -16.56
CA THR A 165 -3.59 4.72 -17.70
C THR A 165 -2.85 6.04 -17.86
N GLU A 166 -2.15 6.52 -16.82
CA GLU A 166 -1.49 7.83 -16.77
C GLU A 166 -2.37 8.96 -17.33
N PHE A 167 -3.67 8.96 -17.00
CA PHE A 167 -4.64 9.90 -17.56
C PHE A 167 -4.24 11.36 -17.28
N GLY A 168 -4.36 12.20 -18.30
CA GLY A 168 -4.01 13.61 -18.22
C GLY A 168 -2.50 13.90 -18.28
N SER A 169 -1.69 12.93 -18.74
CA SER A 169 -0.27 13.11 -19.04
C SER A 169 -0.05 13.68 -20.44
#